data_604f7d1995a495b459d423d029ba101c
#
_entry.id   604f7d1995a495b459d423d029ba101c
#
_cell.length_a   1.000
_cell.length_b   1.000
_cell.length_c   1.000
_cell.angle_alpha   90.00
_cell.angle_beta   90.00
_cell.angle_gamma   90.00
#
_symmetry.space_group_name_H-M   'P 1'
#
loop_
_entity.id
_entity.type
_entity.pdbx_description
1 polymer ?
#
loop_
_entity_poly.entity_id
_entity_poly.type
_entity_poly.pdbx_seq_one_letter_code
_entity_poly.pdbx_strand_id
1 'polypeptide(L)'
;MLRKFLKSVIFSISCLACLNATAAFAIDLDDATRTVALDGSKTVILTQEQVKRGKRLFNASCGTCHTGGITKTNPNVGLDADALAFATPPRDTIVSLVDYMNNPTTYDGIESIAEIHPSILSADIFPKMRALTDDDMFAIAGHILLQPRIAVSYTHLRAHETKANLVCRLLLE
;
A
#
# COMPACT_ATOMS: atom_id res chain seq x y z
N MET A 1 17.05 15.95 52.71
CA MET A 1 16.08 16.37 51.65
C MET A 1 16.71 16.52 50.29
N LEU A 2 17.88 17.09 50.16
CA LEU A 2 18.58 17.36 48.86
C LEU A 2 18.83 16.09 48.02
N ARG A 3 19.21 14.94 48.61
CA ARG A 3 19.46 13.68 47.90
C ARG A 3 18.21 13.04 47.28
N LYS A 4 17.01 13.25 47.83
CA LYS A 4 15.75 12.77 47.27
C LYS A 4 15.31 13.62 46.09
N PHE A 5 15.54 14.93 46.16
CA PHE A 5 15.27 15.86 45.05
C PHE A 5 16.16 15.59 43.83
N LEU A 6 17.45 15.33 44.06
CA LEU A 6 18.40 15.04 42.98
C LEU A 6 18.05 13.76 42.22
N LYS A 7 17.63 12.69 42.96
CA LYS A 7 17.18 11.42 42.30
C LYS A 7 15.90 11.59 41.50
N SER A 8 14.95 12.43 41.95
CA SER A 8 13.70 12.70 41.24
C SER A 8 13.94 13.49 39.97
N VAL A 9 14.85 14.48 40.02
CA VAL A 9 15.20 15.27 38.82
C VAL A 9 15.93 14.44 37.78
N ILE A 10 16.86 13.57 38.17
CA ILE A 10 17.57 12.68 37.23
C ILE A 10 16.61 11.68 36.58
N PHE A 11 15.64 11.15 37.32
CA PHE A 11 14.63 10.23 36.77
C PHE A 11 13.71 10.92 35.77
N SER A 12 13.30 12.16 36.04
CA SER A 12 12.46 12.96 35.12
C SER A 12 13.18 13.31 33.84
N ILE A 13 14.48 13.64 33.90
CA ILE A 13 15.30 13.97 32.70
C ILE A 13 15.52 12.69 31.86
N SER A 14 15.71 11.52 32.49
CA SER A 14 15.88 10.26 31.76
C SER A 14 14.60 9.83 31.03
N CYS A 15 13.41 10.04 31.62
CA CYS A 15 12.14 9.77 30.95
C CYS A 15 11.88 10.71 29.74
N LEU A 16 12.29 11.97 29.84
CA LEU A 16 12.12 12.94 28.75
C LEU A 16 13.03 12.63 27.55
N ALA A 17 14.20 12.03 27.77
CA ALA A 17 15.14 11.62 26.72
C ALA A 17 14.63 10.40 25.91
N CYS A 18 13.79 9.54 26.49
CA CYS A 18 13.23 8.38 25.80
C CYS A 18 12.07 8.70 24.85
N LEU A 19 11.49 9.91 24.94
CA LEU A 19 10.36 10.33 24.10
C LEU A 19 10.75 10.80 22.71
N ASN A 20 12.04 10.93 22.38
CA ASN A 20 12.52 11.44 21.10
C ASN A 20 13.01 10.35 20.12
N ALA A 21 12.80 9.05 20.40
CA ALA A 21 13.39 7.97 19.60
C ALA A 21 12.37 7.16 18.77
N THR A 22 11.32 7.80 18.25
CA THR A 22 10.51 7.18 17.19
C THR A 22 10.59 8.00 15.90
N ALA A 23 11.79 8.14 15.37
CA ALA A 23 11.90 8.34 13.94
C ALA A 23 11.48 7.02 13.29
N ALA A 24 10.20 6.87 12.99
CA ALA A 24 9.75 5.85 12.07
C ALA A 24 10.48 6.13 10.75
N PHE A 25 11.46 5.29 10.41
CA PHE A 25 12.08 5.31 9.10
C PHE A 25 10.98 5.00 8.09
N ALA A 26 10.33 6.04 7.58
CA ALA A 26 9.51 5.93 6.40
C ALA A 26 10.48 5.55 5.26
N ILE A 27 10.35 4.34 4.73
CA ILE A 27 11.12 3.94 3.56
C ILE A 27 10.75 4.90 2.44
N ASP A 28 11.72 5.71 2.05
CA ASP A 28 11.58 6.65 0.95
C ASP A 28 11.80 5.84 -0.33
N LEU A 29 10.71 5.58 -1.08
CA LEU A 29 10.77 4.87 -2.33
C LEU A 29 11.38 5.78 -3.40
N ASP A 30 12.33 5.28 -4.17
CA ASP A 30 12.93 6.00 -5.29
C ASP A 30 11.92 6.26 -6.43
N ASP A 31 12.26 7.17 -7.33
CA ASP A 31 11.39 7.56 -8.44
C ASP A 31 11.12 6.40 -9.39
N ALA A 32 12.09 5.52 -9.63
CA ALA A 32 11.93 4.36 -10.49
C ALA A 32 10.88 3.39 -9.92
N THR A 33 10.92 3.14 -8.61
CA THR A 33 9.92 2.31 -7.94
C THR A 33 8.53 2.95 -7.98
N ARG A 34 8.43 4.29 -7.84
CA ARG A 34 7.16 5.04 -7.84
C ARG A 34 6.58 5.33 -9.22
N THR A 35 7.30 4.98 -10.30
CA THR A 35 6.84 5.16 -11.67
C THR A 35 5.86 4.05 -12.04
N VAL A 36 4.62 4.40 -12.37
CA VAL A 36 3.56 3.47 -12.78
C VAL A 36 2.93 3.88 -14.11
N ALA A 37 2.28 2.95 -14.80
CA ALA A 37 1.54 3.24 -16.01
C ALA A 37 0.34 4.15 -15.69
N LEU A 38 0.24 5.30 -16.36
CA LEU A 38 -0.89 6.22 -16.27
C LEU A 38 -2.01 5.78 -17.18
N ASP A 39 -1.67 5.57 -18.45
CA ASP A 39 -2.54 5.05 -19.51
C ASP A 39 -1.72 4.11 -20.42
N GLY A 40 -2.28 3.66 -21.54
CA GLY A 40 -1.60 2.73 -22.45
C GLY A 40 -0.30 3.26 -23.08
N SER A 41 0.01 4.55 -22.96
CA SER A 41 1.17 5.19 -23.61
C SER A 41 2.06 6.00 -22.68
N LYS A 42 1.57 6.35 -21.48
CA LYS A 42 2.24 7.27 -20.55
C LYS A 42 2.45 6.63 -19.19
N THR A 43 3.51 7.10 -18.51
CA THR A 43 3.78 6.78 -17.11
C THR A 43 3.68 8.03 -16.24
N VAL A 44 3.53 7.85 -14.95
CA VAL A 44 3.54 8.91 -13.94
C VAL A 44 4.39 8.48 -12.75
N ILE A 45 5.09 9.43 -12.14
CA ILE A 45 5.82 9.23 -10.90
C ILE A 45 4.90 9.66 -9.76
N LEU A 46 4.48 8.72 -8.92
CA LEU A 46 3.67 9.02 -7.75
C LEU A 46 4.48 9.80 -6.71
N THR A 47 3.88 10.80 -6.09
CA THR A 47 4.51 11.47 -4.94
C THR A 47 4.49 10.55 -3.72
N GLN A 48 5.38 10.77 -2.76
CA GLN A 48 5.40 10.03 -1.49
C GLN A 48 4.07 10.15 -0.73
N GLU A 49 3.43 11.30 -0.83
CA GLU A 49 2.11 11.56 -0.26
C GLU A 49 1.03 10.69 -0.92
N GLN A 50 1.02 10.59 -2.26
CA GLN A 50 0.09 9.74 -2.99
C GLN A 50 0.29 8.25 -2.64
N VAL A 51 1.53 7.79 -2.50
CA VAL A 51 1.84 6.42 -2.07
C VAL A 51 1.29 6.13 -0.68
N LYS A 52 1.56 7.01 0.30
CA LYS A 52 1.05 6.87 1.68
C LYS A 52 -0.48 6.93 1.73
N ARG A 53 -1.08 7.89 1.01
CA ARG A 53 -2.53 8.07 0.93
C ARG A 53 -3.20 6.85 0.30
N GLY A 54 -2.68 6.37 -0.84
CA GLY A 54 -3.21 5.21 -1.55
C GLY A 54 -3.19 3.95 -0.69
N LYS A 55 -2.08 3.65 -0.02
CA LYS A 55 -1.98 2.53 0.93
C LYS A 55 -3.02 2.61 2.04
N ARG A 56 -3.17 3.78 2.65
CA ARG A 56 -4.14 3.97 3.75
C ARG A 56 -5.58 3.77 3.28
N LEU A 57 -5.95 4.38 2.15
CA LEU A 57 -7.29 4.31 1.58
C LEU A 57 -7.62 2.91 1.07
N PHE A 58 -6.67 2.26 0.38
CA PHE A 58 -6.80 0.87 -0.05
C PHE A 58 -7.08 -0.06 1.14
N ASN A 59 -6.29 0.04 2.21
CA ASN A 59 -6.49 -0.78 3.40
C ASN A 59 -7.85 -0.53 4.07
N ALA A 60 -8.34 0.72 4.06
CA ALA A 60 -9.62 1.08 4.65
C ALA A 60 -10.83 0.60 3.83
N SER A 61 -10.75 0.69 2.50
CA SER A 61 -11.90 0.45 1.61
C SER A 61 -11.87 -0.91 0.91
N CYS A 62 -10.67 -1.40 0.56
CA CYS A 62 -10.47 -2.60 -0.28
C CYS A 62 -9.83 -3.75 0.50
N GLY A 63 -9.02 -3.47 1.53
CA GLY A 63 -8.19 -4.44 2.25
C GLY A 63 -8.94 -5.58 2.93
N THR A 64 -10.24 -5.46 3.18
CA THR A 64 -11.05 -6.55 3.74
C THR A 64 -11.08 -7.77 2.80
N CYS A 65 -11.18 -7.54 1.49
CA CYS A 65 -11.22 -8.58 0.45
C CYS A 65 -9.88 -8.75 -0.26
N HIS A 66 -9.04 -7.70 -0.35
CA HIS A 66 -7.80 -7.68 -1.13
C HIS A 66 -6.53 -7.63 -0.28
N THR A 67 -6.52 -8.25 0.89
CA THR A 67 -5.33 -8.29 1.75
C THR A 67 -4.15 -8.96 1.04
N GLY A 68 -3.02 -8.25 0.94
CA GLY A 68 -1.80 -8.77 0.32
C GLY A 68 -1.88 -8.99 -1.19
N GLY A 69 -2.82 -8.31 -1.88
CA GLY A 69 -3.01 -8.43 -3.33
C GLY A 69 -3.83 -9.65 -3.77
N ILE A 70 -4.32 -10.46 -2.81
CA ILE A 70 -5.16 -11.63 -3.09
C ILE A 70 -6.63 -11.21 -3.01
N THR A 71 -7.47 -11.72 -3.89
CA THR A 71 -8.93 -11.58 -3.79
C THR A 71 -9.51 -12.76 -3.01
N LYS A 72 -9.95 -12.54 -1.78
CA LYS A 72 -10.45 -13.61 -0.88
C LYS A 72 -11.70 -14.32 -1.43
N THR A 73 -12.54 -13.61 -2.15
CA THR A 73 -13.79 -14.14 -2.75
C THR A 73 -13.54 -14.91 -4.03
N ASN A 74 -12.41 -14.67 -4.71
CA ASN A 74 -11.98 -15.39 -5.90
C ASN A 74 -10.44 -15.38 -5.99
N PRO A 75 -9.76 -16.37 -5.38
CA PRO A 75 -8.30 -16.43 -5.36
C PRO A 75 -7.62 -16.51 -6.74
N ASN A 76 -8.36 -16.84 -7.80
CA ASN A 76 -7.85 -16.93 -9.17
C ASN A 76 -7.74 -15.54 -9.84
N VAL A 77 -8.29 -14.50 -9.23
CA VAL A 77 -8.27 -13.12 -9.74
C VAL A 77 -7.61 -12.24 -8.70
N GLY A 78 -6.29 -12.11 -8.76
CA GLY A 78 -5.49 -11.27 -7.86
C GLY A 78 -5.37 -9.82 -8.32
N LEU A 79 -4.54 -9.07 -7.60
CA LEU A 79 -4.11 -7.71 -7.96
C LEU A 79 -2.63 -7.71 -8.38
N ASP A 80 -2.09 -8.86 -8.76
CA ASP A 80 -0.77 -8.96 -9.36
C ASP A 80 -0.79 -8.45 -10.81
N ALA A 81 0.41 -8.18 -11.35
CA ALA A 81 0.53 -7.54 -12.66
C ALA A 81 -0.12 -8.37 -13.80
N ASP A 82 0.03 -9.69 -13.75
CA ASP A 82 -0.52 -10.57 -14.78
C ASP A 82 -2.05 -10.63 -14.70
N ALA A 83 -2.60 -10.76 -13.48
CA ALA A 83 -4.05 -10.77 -13.28
C ALA A 83 -4.69 -9.45 -13.73
N LEU A 84 -4.04 -8.31 -13.51
CA LEU A 84 -4.52 -7.01 -13.98
C LEU A 84 -4.42 -6.87 -15.51
N ALA A 85 -3.33 -7.32 -16.11
CA ALA A 85 -3.10 -7.21 -17.56
C ALA A 85 -4.03 -8.13 -18.38
N PHE A 86 -4.37 -9.31 -17.87
CA PHE A 86 -5.23 -10.27 -18.57
C PHE A 86 -6.73 -10.06 -18.34
N ALA A 87 -7.13 -9.10 -17.51
CA ALA A 87 -8.53 -8.71 -17.41
C ALA A 87 -9.04 -8.11 -18.72
N THR A 88 -10.34 -8.16 -18.95
CA THR A 88 -10.99 -7.54 -20.10
C THR A 88 -11.98 -6.47 -19.64
N PRO A 89 -11.77 -5.19 -19.96
CA PRO A 89 -10.52 -4.63 -20.52
C PRO A 89 -9.35 -4.74 -19.53
N PRO A 90 -8.08 -4.61 -19.96
CA PRO A 90 -6.92 -4.61 -19.08
C PRO A 90 -7.03 -3.53 -17.99
N ARG A 91 -6.60 -3.90 -16.76
CA ARG A 91 -6.68 -3.05 -15.54
C ARG A 91 -5.31 -2.71 -14.99
N ASP A 92 -4.31 -2.60 -15.84
CA ASP A 92 -2.89 -2.47 -15.56
C ASP A 92 -2.37 -1.02 -15.59
N THR A 93 -3.27 -0.04 -15.67
CA THR A 93 -2.96 1.40 -15.65
C THR A 93 -3.78 2.11 -14.58
N ILE A 94 -3.35 3.33 -14.19
CA ILE A 94 -4.14 4.17 -13.26
C ILE A 94 -5.52 4.45 -13.84
N VAL A 95 -5.59 4.87 -15.12
CA VAL A 95 -6.86 5.22 -15.76
C VAL A 95 -7.82 4.04 -15.78
N SER A 96 -7.36 2.84 -16.17
CA SER A 96 -8.21 1.65 -16.23
C SER A 96 -8.67 1.18 -14.85
N LEU A 97 -7.82 1.29 -13.82
CA LEU A 97 -8.21 0.98 -12.45
C LEU A 97 -9.21 1.99 -11.86
N VAL A 98 -9.05 3.28 -12.16
CA VAL A 98 -10.04 4.31 -11.75
C VAL A 98 -11.37 4.05 -12.43
N ASP A 99 -11.38 3.74 -13.72
CA ASP A 99 -12.60 3.38 -14.46
C ASP A 99 -13.28 2.15 -13.83
N TYR A 100 -12.50 1.11 -13.53
CA TYR A 100 -13.01 -0.08 -12.85
C TYR A 100 -13.58 0.21 -11.45
N MET A 101 -12.95 1.07 -10.66
CA MET A 101 -13.47 1.46 -9.34
C MET A 101 -14.75 2.30 -9.44
N ASN A 102 -15.00 2.97 -10.57
CA ASN A 102 -16.26 3.63 -10.85
C ASN A 102 -17.33 2.63 -11.29
N ASN A 103 -17.00 1.75 -12.24
CA ASN A 103 -17.93 0.82 -12.88
C ASN A 103 -17.34 -0.61 -12.91
N PRO A 104 -17.40 -1.36 -11.80
CA PRO A 104 -16.77 -2.68 -11.74
C PRO A 104 -17.54 -3.69 -12.58
N THR A 105 -16.77 -4.46 -13.37
CA THR A 105 -17.27 -5.55 -14.19
C THR A 105 -16.62 -6.87 -13.81
N THR A 106 -17.20 -7.98 -14.27
CA THR A 106 -16.58 -9.30 -14.22
C THR A 106 -15.19 -9.27 -14.88
N TYR A 107 -14.39 -10.31 -14.68
CA TYR A 107 -13.02 -10.37 -15.19
C TYR A 107 -12.95 -10.34 -16.72
N ASP A 108 -13.97 -10.89 -17.38
CA ASP A 108 -14.17 -10.86 -18.83
C ASP A 108 -14.84 -9.57 -19.35
N GLY A 109 -15.21 -8.65 -18.43
CA GLY A 109 -15.81 -7.35 -18.78
C GLY A 109 -17.29 -7.37 -19.20
N ILE A 110 -17.96 -8.53 -19.15
CA ILE A 110 -19.30 -8.69 -19.72
C ILE A 110 -20.39 -8.14 -18.80
N GLU A 111 -20.30 -8.44 -17.49
CA GLU A 111 -21.37 -8.13 -16.54
C GLU A 111 -20.91 -7.10 -15.50
N SER A 112 -21.82 -6.22 -15.07
CA SER A 112 -21.59 -5.34 -13.92
C SER A 112 -21.63 -6.14 -12.62
N ILE A 113 -20.68 -5.91 -11.74
CA ILE A 113 -20.63 -6.50 -10.39
C ILE A 113 -20.76 -5.44 -9.30
N ALA A 114 -21.33 -4.27 -9.61
CA ALA A 114 -21.47 -3.15 -8.68
C ALA A 114 -22.29 -3.51 -7.42
N GLU A 115 -23.18 -4.49 -7.49
CA GLU A 115 -23.96 -4.96 -6.33
C GLU A 115 -23.14 -5.72 -5.29
N ILE A 116 -22.01 -6.32 -5.71
CA ILE A 116 -21.15 -7.16 -4.86
C ILE A 116 -19.73 -6.64 -4.72
N HIS A 117 -19.33 -5.64 -5.52
CA HIS A 117 -18.01 -5.02 -5.47
C HIS A 117 -18.12 -3.52 -5.12
N PRO A 118 -17.37 -3.03 -4.10
CA PRO A 118 -17.35 -1.61 -3.74
C PRO A 118 -16.95 -0.74 -4.93
N SER A 119 -17.80 0.24 -5.26
CA SER A 119 -17.59 1.17 -6.35
C SER A 119 -18.26 2.51 -6.08
N ILE A 120 -17.93 3.52 -6.88
CA ILE A 120 -18.64 4.81 -6.82
C ILE A 120 -20.11 4.63 -7.27
N LEU A 121 -20.34 3.81 -8.29
CA LEU A 121 -21.72 3.51 -8.76
C LEU A 121 -22.59 2.91 -7.66
N SER A 122 -22.04 2.14 -6.75
CA SER A 122 -22.73 1.47 -5.64
C SER A 122 -22.40 2.07 -4.26
N ALA A 123 -22.09 3.36 -4.20
CA ALA A 123 -21.73 4.05 -2.97
C ALA A 123 -22.85 4.14 -1.93
N ASP A 124 -24.09 3.90 -2.31
CA ASP A 124 -25.24 3.73 -1.41
C ASP A 124 -25.16 2.43 -0.60
N ILE A 125 -24.72 1.33 -1.22
CA ILE A 125 -24.49 0.02 -0.60
C ILE A 125 -23.14 -0.02 0.13
N PHE A 126 -22.10 0.63 -0.43
CA PHE A 126 -20.76 0.66 0.10
C PHE A 126 -20.36 2.05 0.63
N PRO A 127 -20.74 2.42 1.87
CA PRO A 127 -20.55 3.78 2.39
C PRO A 127 -19.13 4.31 2.37
N LYS A 128 -18.12 3.43 2.39
CA LYS A 128 -16.69 3.82 2.33
C LYS A 128 -16.32 4.46 0.98
N MET A 129 -17.10 4.21 -0.06
CA MET A 129 -16.87 4.77 -1.39
C MET A 129 -17.39 6.21 -1.53
N ARG A 130 -18.35 6.63 -0.70
CA ARG A 130 -19.03 7.96 -0.79
C ARG A 130 -18.07 9.15 -0.62
N ALA A 131 -17.04 8.98 0.17
CA ALA A 131 -16.12 10.05 0.53
C ALA A 131 -14.83 10.06 -0.32
N LEU A 132 -14.70 9.13 -1.27
CA LEU A 132 -13.53 9.05 -2.14
C LEU A 132 -13.64 10.09 -3.26
N THR A 133 -12.60 10.89 -3.41
CA THR A 133 -12.43 11.85 -4.51
C THR A 133 -11.66 11.21 -5.65
N ASP A 134 -11.61 11.89 -6.81
CA ASP A 134 -10.80 11.43 -7.96
C ASP A 134 -9.32 11.29 -7.59
N ASP A 135 -8.78 12.20 -6.77
CA ASP A 135 -7.41 12.11 -6.24
C ASP A 135 -7.22 10.89 -5.32
N ASP A 136 -8.26 10.50 -4.56
CA ASP A 136 -8.22 9.29 -3.74
C ASP A 136 -8.21 8.03 -4.60
N MET A 137 -9.04 8.01 -5.63
CA MET A 137 -9.10 6.91 -6.58
C MET A 137 -7.78 6.75 -7.34
N PHE A 138 -7.20 7.87 -7.78
CA PHE A 138 -5.87 7.91 -8.38
C PHE A 138 -4.80 7.32 -7.43
N ALA A 139 -4.81 7.73 -6.17
CA ALA A 139 -3.85 7.25 -5.18
C ALA A 139 -4.03 5.76 -4.87
N ILE A 140 -5.28 5.26 -4.79
CA ILE A 140 -5.61 3.84 -4.62
C ILE A 140 -5.10 3.03 -5.82
N ALA A 141 -5.40 3.45 -7.05
CA ALA A 141 -4.92 2.80 -8.26
C ALA A 141 -3.39 2.74 -8.30
N GLY A 142 -2.72 3.85 -7.99
CA GLY A 142 -1.27 3.90 -7.85
C GLY A 142 -0.73 2.90 -6.82
N HIS A 143 -1.39 2.77 -5.67
CA HIS A 143 -0.99 1.78 -4.66
C HIS A 143 -1.15 0.34 -5.17
N ILE A 144 -2.22 0.01 -5.86
CA ILE A 144 -2.44 -1.32 -6.46
C ILE A 144 -1.29 -1.68 -7.40
N LEU A 145 -0.92 -0.76 -8.31
CA LEU A 145 0.16 -0.97 -9.27
C LEU A 145 1.56 -1.05 -8.62
N LEU A 146 1.74 -0.43 -7.45
CA LEU A 146 3.00 -0.47 -6.70
C LEU A 146 3.18 -1.73 -5.85
N GLN A 147 2.11 -2.33 -5.36
CA GLN A 147 2.17 -3.46 -4.40
C GLN A 147 3.13 -4.58 -4.83
N PRO A 148 3.09 -5.10 -6.07
CA PRO A 148 3.98 -6.17 -6.51
C PRO A 148 5.46 -5.77 -6.45
N ARG A 149 5.78 -4.53 -6.79
CA ARG A 149 7.16 -3.99 -6.80
C ARG A 149 7.72 -3.83 -5.39
N ILE A 150 6.89 -3.33 -4.47
CA ILE A 150 7.27 -3.16 -3.08
C ILE A 150 7.49 -4.51 -2.41
N ALA A 151 6.65 -5.51 -2.67
CA ALA A 151 6.80 -6.85 -2.12
C ALA A 151 8.14 -7.50 -2.53
N VAL A 152 8.54 -7.36 -3.79
CA VAL A 152 9.83 -7.85 -4.31
C VAL A 152 11.00 -7.14 -3.64
N SER A 153 10.95 -5.81 -3.50
CA SER A 153 12.00 -5.02 -2.84
C SER A 153 12.21 -5.47 -1.38
N TYR A 154 11.14 -5.70 -0.63
CA TYR A 154 11.25 -6.16 0.76
C TYR A 154 11.82 -7.57 0.89
N THR A 155 11.51 -8.49 -0.02
CA THR A 155 12.06 -9.84 0.02
C THR A 155 13.55 -9.84 -0.29
N HIS A 156 14.01 -9.02 -1.22
CA HIS A 156 15.43 -8.90 -1.52
C HIS A 156 16.24 -8.24 -0.38
N LEU A 157 15.72 -7.18 0.23
CA LEU A 157 16.35 -6.53 1.39
C LEU A 157 16.45 -7.48 2.60
N ARG A 158 15.40 -8.24 2.92
CA ARG A 158 15.44 -9.25 3.99
C ARG A 158 16.42 -10.39 3.70
N ALA A 159 16.55 -10.82 2.46
CA ALA A 159 17.53 -11.85 2.09
C ALA A 159 18.96 -11.36 2.30
N HIS A 160 19.26 -10.07 2.06
CA HIS A 160 20.57 -9.46 2.34
C HIS A 160 20.82 -9.30 3.84
N GLU A 161 19.83 -8.89 4.63
CA GLU A 161 19.99 -8.78 6.09
C GLU A 161 20.21 -10.15 6.77
N THR A 162 19.53 -11.21 6.31
CA THR A 162 19.75 -12.56 6.85
C THR A 162 21.14 -13.07 6.54
N LYS A 163 21.73 -12.75 5.40
CA LYS A 163 23.11 -13.10 5.07
C LYS A 163 24.13 -12.34 5.94
N ALA A 164 23.92 -11.05 6.15
CA ALA A 164 24.79 -10.24 7.01
C ALA A 164 24.72 -10.69 8.49
N ASN A 165 23.54 -11.00 9.00
CA ASN A 165 23.35 -11.50 10.36
C ASN A 165 23.93 -12.91 10.57
N LEU A 166 23.90 -13.79 9.57
CA LEU A 166 24.52 -15.11 9.62
C LEU A 166 26.08 -15.00 9.66
N VAL A 167 26.65 -14.08 8.90
CA VAL A 167 28.11 -13.85 8.91
C VAL A 167 28.57 -13.29 10.25
N CYS A 168 27.85 -12.34 10.84
CA CYS A 168 28.18 -11.81 12.18
C CYS A 168 28.06 -12.86 13.27
N ARG A 169 27.15 -13.81 13.18
CA ARG A 169 26.96 -14.88 14.16
C ARG A 169 28.07 -15.94 14.08
N LEU A 170 28.55 -16.25 12.89
CA LEU A 170 29.68 -17.19 12.67
C LEU A 170 31.05 -16.62 13.07
N LEU A 171 31.18 -15.31 13.22
CA LEU A 171 32.42 -14.65 13.66
C LEU A 171 32.49 -14.45 15.19
N LEU A 172 31.45 -14.79 15.93
CA LEU A 172 31.36 -14.67 17.40
C LEU A 172 31.43 -16.03 18.12
N GLU A 173 31.52 -17.15 17.42
CA GLU A 173 31.85 -18.49 17.92
C GLU A 173 33.35 -18.82 17.65
#